data_dd015ee0b06f12f2ed62f0c7669f0804
#
_entry.id   dd015ee0b06f12f2ed62f0c7669f0804
#
_cell.length_a   1.000
_cell.length_b   1.000
_cell.length_c   1.000
_cell.angle_alpha   90.00
_cell.angle_beta   90.00
_cell.angle_gamma   90.00
#
_symmetry.space_group_name_H-M   'P 1'
#
loop_
_entity.id
_entity.type
_entity.pdbx_description
1 polymer ?
#
loop_
_entity_poly.entity_id
_entity_poly.type
_entity_poly.pdbx_seq_one_letter_code
_entity_poly.pdbx_strand_id
1 'polypeptide(L)'
;MGDPGKAGDLLAQIPKGEGKGLPPVHLWNPDFCGDIDMRIARDGTWYYLGTPIGRKPMVRLFSTIIRRDGDDYFLITPVEKVGIKVDDAPFVAVTLQVEGEGEAQVLRFITNVEDEVVAGAEHPIRVEIDPVTLEPSPYILVRRNLEALIHRNVFYQLVELAVEREVDGKPWLGVWSAGQFYPIGPSPA
;
A
#
# COMPACT_ATOMS: atom_id res chain seq x y z
N MET A 1 7.11 1.18 27.56
CA MET A 1 6.90 -0.27 27.48
C MET A 1 5.50 -0.53 26.96
N GLY A 2 5.37 -1.05 25.75
CA GLY A 2 4.08 -1.45 25.23
C GLY A 2 3.53 -2.65 26.01
N ASP A 3 2.25 -2.56 26.37
CA ASP A 3 1.55 -3.67 27.02
C ASP A 3 1.42 -4.83 26.02
N PRO A 4 1.92 -6.05 26.36
CA PRO A 4 1.78 -7.22 25.47
C PRO A 4 0.34 -7.58 25.10
N GLY A 5 -0.64 -7.15 25.91
CA GLY A 5 -2.05 -7.37 25.66
C GLY A 5 -2.67 -6.40 24.67
N LYS A 6 -2.01 -5.27 24.35
CA LYS A 6 -2.61 -4.17 23.56
C LYS A 6 -3.02 -4.59 22.14
N ALA A 7 -2.21 -5.39 21.48
CA ALA A 7 -2.54 -5.89 20.14
C ALA A 7 -3.81 -6.78 20.16
N GLY A 8 -3.93 -7.64 21.17
CA GLY A 8 -5.12 -8.47 21.37
C GLY A 8 -6.37 -7.64 21.65
N ASP A 9 -6.23 -6.59 22.47
CA ASP A 9 -7.33 -5.68 22.79
C ASP A 9 -7.85 -4.96 21.54
N LEU A 10 -6.94 -4.48 20.69
CA LEU A 10 -7.31 -3.84 19.42
C LEU A 10 -8.06 -4.79 18.50
N LEU A 11 -7.59 -6.05 18.37
CA LEU A 11 -8.26 -7.06 17.55
C LEU A 11 -9.69 -7.34 18.05
N ALA A 12 -9.88 -7.39 19.37
CA ALA A 12 -11.19 -7.63 19.97
C ALA A 12 -12.16 -6.46 19.74
N GLN A 13 -11.66 -5.25 19.53
CA GLN A 13 -12.46 -4.04 19.29
C GLN A 13 -12.87 -3.88 17.82
N ILE A 14 -12.29 -4.64 16.90
CA ILE A 14 -12.66 -4.58 15.50
C ILE A 14 -14.07 -5.14 15.33
N PRO A 15 -15.05 -4.35 14.84
CA PRO A 15 -16.40 -4.85 14.66
C PRO A 15 -16.42 -6.03 13.69
N LYS A 16 -17.07 -7.10 14.10
CA LYS A 16 -17.39 -8.21 13.19
C LYS A 16 -18.53 -7.74 12.30
N GLY A 17 -18.18 -7.23 11.11
CA GLY A 17 -19.17 -6.69 10.21
C GLY A 17 -20.08 -7.77 9.65
N GLU A 18 -21.38 -7.52 9.65
CA GLU A 18 -22.38 -8.31 8.94
C GLU A 18 -22.37 -8.02 7.43
N GLY A 19 -21.38 -7.29 6.94
CA GLY A 19 -21.29 -6.85 5.54
C GLY A 19 -19.95 -7.20 4.88
N LYS A 20 -19.99 -7.37 3.56
CA LYS A 20 -18.79 -7.46 2.73
C LYS A 20 -18.19 -6.06 2.61
N GLY A 21 -17.08 -5.81 3.28
CA GLY A 21 -16.38 -4.55 3.16
C GLY A 21 -15.40 -4.30 4.31
N LEU A 22 -14.59 -3.26 4.11
CA LEU A 22 -13.62 -2.82 5.10
C LEU A 22 -14.32 -2.01 6.20
N PRO A 23 -13.81 -2.06 7.45
CA PRO A 23 -14.32 -1.20 8.52
C PRO A 23 -14.27 0.28 8.11
N PRO A 24 -15.29 1.08 8.48
CA PRO A 24 -15.34 2.50 8.11
C PRO A 24 -14.48 3.37 9.05
N VAL A 25 -13.17 3.14 9.04
CA VAL A 25 -12.22 3.82 9.94
C VAL A 25 -12.24 5.35 9.81
N HIS A 26 -12.66 5.87 8.66
CA HIS A 26 -12.79 7.31 8.43
C HIS A 26 -13.93 7.97 9.25
N LEU A 27 -14.88 7.16 9.72
CA LEU A 27 -15.99 7.63 10.56
C LEU A 27 -15.68 7.52 12.06
N TRP A 28 -14.60 6.86 12.43
CA TRP A 28 -14.23 6.65 13.82
C TRP A 28 -13.24 7.71 14.28
N ASN A 29 -13.60 8.49 15.25
CA ASN A 29 -12.78 9.59 15.79
C ASN A 29 -12.64 9.50 17.31
N PRO A 30 -12.14 8.35 17.85
CA PRO A 30 -11.83 8.27 19.27
C PRO A 30 -10.62 9.15 19.60
N ASP A 31 -10.44 9.44 20.88
CA ASP A 31 -9.27 10.17 21.36
C ASP A 31 -7.99 9.40 21.08
N PHE A 32 -6.92 10.14 20.83
CA PHE A 32 -5.60 9.53 20.66
C PHE A 32 -5.11 8.92 21.98
N CYS A 33 -4.79 7.62 21.93
CA CYS A 33 -4.43 6.82 23.10
C CYS A 33 -2.91 6.60 23.24
N GLY A 34 -2.09 7.26 22.41
CA GLY A 34 -0.64 7.09 22.40
C GLY A 34 -0.16 6.13 21.32
N ASP A 35 1.16 6.00 21.20
CA ASP A 35 1.79 5.09 20.25
C ASP A 35 1.94 3.69 20.87
N ILE A 36 1.83 2.67 20.01
CA ILE A 36 2.19 1.30 20.38
C ILE A 36 3.45 0.90 19.63
N ASP A 37 4.18 -0.07 20.18
CA ASP A 37 5.40 -0.61 19.54
C ASP A 37 5.00 -1.59 18.42
N MET A 38 4.48 -1.04 17.35
CA MET A 38 4.12 -1.77 16.14
C MET A 38 4.70 -1.04 14.93
N ARG A 39 5.38 -1.79 14.06
CA ARG A 39 6.06 -1.24 12.89
C ARG A 39 5.80 -2.08 11.67
N ILE A 40 5.52 -1.42 10.56
CA ILE A 40 5.48 -2.04 9.23
C ILE A 40 6.78 -1.67 8.53
N ALA A 41 7.63 -2.67 8.26
CA ALA A 41 8.87 -2.48 7.55
C ALA A 41 8.63 -2.29 6.05
N ARG A 42 9.63 -1.79 5.34
CA ARG A 42 9.57 -1.56 3.90
C ARG A 42 9.26 -2.82 3.10
N ASP A 43 9.71 -3.99 3.55
CA ASP A 43 9.44 -5.28 2.91
C ASP A 43 8.02 -5.82 3.19
N GLY A 44 7.22 -5.11 3.96
CA GLY A 44 5.86 -5.49 4.32
C GLY A 44 5.74 -6.30 5.61
N THR A 45 6.85 -6.62 6.27
CA THR A 45 6.82 -7.35 7.55
C THR A 45 6.28 -6.47 8.66
N TRP A 46 5.33 -6.99 9.42
CA TRP A 46 4.78 -6.35 10.61
C TRP A 46 5.50 -6.84 11.86
N TYR A 47 5.95 -5.90 12.68
CA TYR A 47 6.60 -6.18 13.95
C TYR A 47 5.74 -5.67 15.10
N TYR A 48 5.66 -6.46 16.15
CA TYR A 48 5.05 -6.05 17.41
C TYR A 48 6.04 -6.37 18.54
N LEU A 49 6.37 -5.35 19.35
CA LEU A 49 7.38 -5.46 20.42
C LEU A 49 8.72 -6.01 19.91
N GLY A 50 9.12 -5.63 18.70
CA GLY A 50 10.37 -6.04 18.07
C GLY A 50 10.35 -7.43 17.44
N THR A 51 9.24 -8.16 17.50
CA THR A 51 9.10 -9.51 16.97
C THR A 51 8.17 -9.52 15.75
N PRO A 52 8.54 -10.19 14.64
CA PRO A 52 7.67 -10.32 13.51
C PRO A 52 6.36 -11.02 13.86
N ILE A 53 5.25 -10.50 13.36
CA ILE A 53 3.95 -11.15 13.50
C ILE A 53 3.85 -12.24 12.45
N GLY A 54 3.94 -13.51 12.85
CA GLY A 54 3.93 -14.65 11.94
C GLY A 54 2.55 -15.08 11.45
N ARG A 55 1.48 -14.65 12.11
CA ARG A 55 0.11 -15.03 11.76
C ARG A 55 -0.46 -14.10 10.71
N LYS A 56 -0.52 -14.56 9.47
CA LYS A 56 -1.08 -13.78 8.34
C LYS A 56 -2.52 -13.28 8.57
N PRO A 57 -3.47 -14.08 9.12
CA PRO A 57 -4.81 -13.57 9.40
C PRO A 57 -4.82 -12.40 10.37
N MET A 58 -3.93 -12.38 11.35
CA MET A 58 -3.79 -11.28 12.30
C MET A 58 -3.30 -10.00 11.61
N VAL A 59 -2.26 -10.10 10.80
CA VAL A 59 -1.75 -8.98 9.98
C VAL A 59 -2.83 -8.44 9.07
N ARG A 60 -3.59 -9.32 8.44
CA ARG A 60 -4.70 -8.93 7.57
C ARG A 60 -5.78 -8.16 8.33
N LEU A 61 -6.15 -8.60 9.53
CA LEU A 61 -7.12 -7.88 10.36
C LEU A 61 -6.62 -6.49 10.75
N PHE A 62 -5.38 -6.37 11.22
CA PHE A 62 -4.79 -5.06 11.52
C PHE A 62 -4.76 -4.15 10.29
N SER A 63 -4.47 -4.71 9.12
CA SER A 63 -4.42 -3.93 7.87
C SER A 63 -5.75 -3.27 7.53
N THR A 64 -6.88 -3.85 7.97
CA THR A 64 -8.20 -3.31 7.70
C THR A 64 -8.52 -2.04 8.50
N ILE A 65 -7.78 -1.78 9.57
CA ILE A 65 -8.02 -0.62 10.45
C ILE A 65 -6.91 0.42 10.42
N ILE A 66 -6.03 0.36 9.44
CA ILE A 66 -5.02 1.41 9.23
C ILE A 66 -5.72 2.67 8.72
N ARG A 67 -5.31 3.81 9.30
CA ARG A 67 -5.65 5.14 8.78
C ARG A 67 -4.41 6.01 8.76
N ARG A 68 -4.26 6.80 7.72
CA ARG A 68 -3.20 7.79 7.60
C ARG A 68 -3.82 9.19 7.76
N ASP A 69 -3.33 9.92 8.75
CA ASP A 69 -3.70 11.32 8.97
C ASP A 69 -2.44 12.17 8.77
N GLY A 70 -2.39 12.92 7.67
CA GLY A 70 -1.17 13.62 7.26
C GLY A 70 -0.05 12.61 6.92
N ASP A 71 1.06 12.70 7.63
CA ASP A 71 2.19 11.79 7.46
C ASP A 71 2.22 10.66 8.51
N ASP A 72 1.27 10.65 9.43
CA ASP A 72 1.22 9.71 10.54
C ASP A 72 0.23 8.58 10.26
N TYR A 73 0.57 7.38 10.73
CA TYR A 73 -0.25 6.19 10.58
C TYR A 73 -0.77 5.73 11.93
N PHE A 74 -2.03 5.29 11.91
CA PHE A 74 -2.74 4.85 13.11
C PHE A 74 -3.49 3.55 12.84
N LEU A 75 -3.68 2.77 13.90
CA LEU A 75 -4.72 1.76 13.95
C LEU A 75 -5.92 2.36 14.69
N ILE A 76 -7.08 2.30 14.07
CA ILE A 76 -8.30 2.93 14.61
C ILE A 76 -9.39 1.88 14.79
N THR A 77 -9.96 1.88 15.98
CA THR A 77 -11.18 1.15 16.32
C THR A 77 -12.26 2.16 16.72
N PRO A 78 -13.50 1.75 16.93
CA PRO A 78 -14.53 2.68 17.44
C PRO A 78 -14.17 3.36 18.76
N VAL A 79 -13.27 2.77 19.56
CA VAL A 79 -12.96 3.24 20.91
C VAL A 79 -11.53 3.68 21.14
N GLU A 80 -10.59 3.32 20.25
CA GLU A 80 -9.17 3.65 20.40
C GLU A 80 -8.54 4.12 19.10
N LYS A 81 -7.61 5.07 19.22
CA LYS A 81 -6.71 5.51 18.15
C LYS A 81 -5.29 5.40 18.67
N VAL A 82 -4.50 4.48 18.08
CA VAL A 82 -3.11 4.27 18.48
C VAL A 82 -2.17 4.51 17.28
N GLY A 83 -1.03 5.17 17.55
CA GLY A 83 -0.01 5.41 16.54
C GLY A 83 0.83 4.17 16.28
N ILE A 84 1.18 3.96 15.03
CA ILE A 84 2.12 2.93 14.59
C ILE A 84 3.20 3.55 13.71
N LYS A 85 4.31 2.83 13.53
CA LYS A 85 5.38 3.25 12.64
C LYS A 85 5.27 2.51 11.31
N VAL A 86 5.35 3.25 10.21
CA VAL A 86 5.42 2.71 8.84
C VAL A 86 6.68 3.24 8.19
N ASP A 87 7.61 2.35 7.84
CA ASP A 87 8.92 2.76 7.32
C ASP A 87 8.83 3.39 5.92
N ASP A 88 7.90 2.93 5.07
CA ASP A 88 7.71 3.45 3.72
C ASP A 88 6.21 3.49 3.38
N ALA A 89 5.66 2.40 2.86
CA ALA A 89 4.23 2.28 2.59
C ALA A 89 3.59 1.21 3.47
N PRO A 90 2.29 1.31 3.77
CA PRO A 90 1.63 0.34 4.65
C PRO A 90 1.46 -1.04 4.01
N PHE A 91 1.50 -1.13 2.68
CA PHE A 91 1.34 -2.37 1.93
C PHE A 91 2.46 -2.57 0.93
N VAL A 92 2.61 -3.81 0.44
CA VAL A 92 3.50 -4.17 -0.65
C VAL A 92 2.72 -4.92 -1.72
N ALA A 93 2.77 -4.45 -2.97
CA ALA A 93 2.19 -5.16 -4.10
C ALA A 93 3.16 -6.26 -4.52
N VAL A 94 2.77 -7.51 -4.30
CA VAL A 94 3.63 -8.69 -4.47
C VAL A 94 3.31 -9.50 -5.71
N THR A 95 2.16 -9.27 -6.34
CA THR A 95 1.73 -10.00 -7.53
C THR A 95 1.15 -9.05 -8.56
N LEU A 96 1.45 -9.30 -9.83
CA LEU A 96 0.88 -8.59 -10.98
C LEU A 96 0.18 -9.60 -11.89
N GLN A 97 -1.06 -9.30 -12.25
CA GLN A 97 -1.81 -10.00 -13.27
C GLN A 97 -2.09 -9.04 -14.42
N VAL A 98 -1.84 -9.49 -15.64
CA VAL A 98 -1.99 -8.67 -16.85
C VAL A 98 -3.10 -9.24 -17.70
N GLU A 99 -4.06 -8.40 -18.07
CA GLU A 99 -5.13 -8.73 -18.99
C GLU A 99 -5.07 -7.78 -20.20
N GLY A 100 -5.23 -8.33 -21.40
CA GLY A 100 -5.18 -7.53 -22.63
C GLY A 100 -3.78 -7.11 -23.05
N GLU A 101 -3.71 -6.29 -24.07
CA GLU A 101 -2.45 -5.83 -24.67
C GLU A 101 -2.54 -4.36 -25.08
N GLY A 102 -1.40 -3.69 -25.17
CA GLY A 102 -1.30 -2.31 -25.64
C GLY A 102 -2.12 -1.35 -24.76
N GLU A 103 -2.82 -0.42 -25.38
CA GLU A 103 -3.63 0.57 -24.66
C GLU A 103 -4.87 -0.02 -23.98
N ALA A 104 -5.29 -1.21 -24.39
CA ALA A 104 -6.41 -1.95 -23.76
C ALA A 104 -5.98 -2.79 -22.58
N GLN A 105 -4.71 -2.79 -22.23
CA GLN A 105 -4.13 -3.56 -21.14
C GLN A 105 -4.70 -3.13 -19.78
N VAL A 106 -4.91 -4.10 -18.92
CA VAL A 106 -5.34 -3.90 -17.53
C VAL A 106 -4.35 -4.58 -16.59
N LEU A 107 -3.83 -3.83 -15.66
CA LEU A 107 -2.86 -4.30 -14.66
C LEU A 107 -3.55 -4.42 -13.30
N ARG A 108 -3.61 -5.64 -12.79
CA ARG A 108 -4.16 -5.95 -11.48
C ARG A 108 -3.03 -6.28 -10.52
N PHE A 109 -2.98 -5.57 -9.41
CA PHE A 109 -2.00 -5.79 -8.35
C PHE A 109 -2.65 -6.47 -7.16
N ILE A 110 -1.92 -7.40 -6.55
CA ILE A 110 -2.34 -8.07 -5.31
C ILE A 110 -1.31 -7.75 -4.25
N THR A 111 -1.77 -7.28 -3.09
CA THR A 111 -0.88 -6.91 -1.98
C THR A 111 -0.56 -8.08 -1.07
N ASN A 112 0.43 -7.90 -0.20
CA ASN A 112 0.82 -8.85 0.83
C ASN A 112 -0.26 -9.13 1.87
N VAL A 113 -1.30 -8.29 1.95
CA VAL A 113 -2.48 -8.49 2.81
C VAL A 113 -3.71 -8.87 2.00
N GLU A 114 -3.50 -9.32 0.75
CA GLU A 114 -4.51 -9.87 -0.16
C GLU A 114 -5.54 -8.86 -0.70
N ASP A 115 -5.24 -7.56 -0.63
CA ASP A 115 -6.04 -6.57 -1.37
C ASP A 115 -5.74 -6.67 -2.86
N GLU A 116 -6.78 -6.59 -3.68
CA GLU A 116 -6.66 -6.54 -5.14
C GLU A 116 -7.07 -5.16 -5.64
N VAL A 117 -6.24 -4.56 -6.49
CA VAL A 117 -6.55 -3.27 -7.11
C VAL A 117 -6.15 -3.30 -8.58
N VAL A 118 -6.94 -2.65 -9.41
CA VAL A 118 -6.64 -2.43 -10.82
C VAL A 118 -6.08 -1.02 -10.98
N ALA A 119 -4.88 -0.91 -11.54
CA ALA A 119 -4.29 0.39 -11.83
C ALA A 119 -5.19 1.16 -12.80
N GLY A 120 -5.51 2.38 -12.46
CA GLY A 120 -6.43 3.23 -13.19
C GLY A 120 -6.64 4.54 -12.45
N ALA A 121 -7.63 5.32 -12.88
CA ALA A 121 -7.89 6.66 -12.33
C ALA A 121 -8.09 6.67 -10.81
N GLU A 122 -8.71 5.62 -10.25
CA GLU A 122 -8.94 5.50 -8.80
C GLU A 122 -7.77 4.89 -8.04
N HIS A 123 -6.88 4.18 -8.74
CA HIS A 123 -5.71 3.52 -8.19
C HIS A 123 -4.48 3.83 -9.05
N PRO A 124 -4.02 5.08 -9.06
CA PRO A 124 -2.90 5.48 -9.91
C PRO A 124 -1.58 4.87 -9.44
N ILE A 125 -0.70 4.62 -10.41
CA ILE A 125 0.70 4.29 -10.17
C ILE A 125 1.49 5.60 -10.15
N ARG A 126 2.38 5.75 -9.17
CA ARG A 126 3.37 6.82 -9.16
C ARG A 126 4.75 6.26 -8.90
N VAL A 127 5.76 6.90 -9.41
CA VAL A 127 7.15 6.50 -9.20
C VAL A 127 7.94 7.69 -8.68
N GLU A 128 8.60 7.49 -7.55
CA GLU A 128 9.60 8.44 -7.03
C GLU A 128 10.98 7.97 -7.48
N ILE A 129 11.78 8.89 -7.95
CA ILE A 129 13.17 8.61 -8.34
C ILE A 129 14.08 9.30 -7.34
N ASP A 130 14.94 8.52 -6.67
CA ASP A 130 15.93 9.07 -5.76
C ASP A 130 16.86 10.01 -6.53
N PRO A 131 17.02 11.27 -6.09
CA PRO A 131 17.82 12.26 -6.85
C PRO A 131 19.32 11.95 -6.84
N VAL A 132 19.79 11.10 -5.93
CA VAL A 132 21.21 10.76 -5.79
C VAL A 132 21.53 9.42 -6.46
N THR A 133 20.79 8.37 -6.10
CA THR A 133 21.01 7.02 -6.59
C THR A 133 20.33 6.74 -7.92
N LEU A 134 19.33 7.55 -8.29
CA LEU A 134 18.44 7.37 -9.45
C LEU A 134 17.61 6.09 -9.37
N GLU A 135 17.53 5.46 -8.22
CA GLU A 135 16.70 4.28 -8.00
C GLU A 135 15.21 4.65 -7.96
N PRO A 136 14.36 3.93 -8.68
CA PRO A 136 12.93 4.15 -8.64
C PRO A 136 12.30 3.48 -7.42
N SER A 137 11.33 4.16 -6.81
CA SER A 137 10.42 3.60 -5.82
C SER A 137 9.00 3.73 -6.37
N PRO A 138 8.42 2.63 -6.86
CA PRO A 138 7.10 2.64 -7.46
C PRO A 138 6.01 2.32 -6.43
N TYR A 139 4.89 3.03 -6.54
CA TYR A 139 3.74 2.88 -5.64
C TYR A 139 2.44 2.79 -6.43
N ILE A 140 1.46 2.12 -5.85
CA ILE A 140 0.09 2.12 -6.33
C ILE A 140 -0.86 2.48 -5.18
N LEU A 141 -1.81 3.36 -5.44
CA LEU A 141 -2.82 3.72 -4.47
C LEU A 141 -3.81 2.57 -4.28
N VAL A 142 -3.90 2.03 -3.07
CA VAL A 142 -4.74 0.87 -2.75
C VAL A 142 -6.13 1.32 -2.32
N ARG A 143 -6.21 2.18 -1.32
CA ARG A 143 -7.49 2.71 -0.83
C ARG A 143 -7.28 4.02 -0.07
N ARG A 144 -8.17 4.99 -0.27
CA ARG A 144 -8.05 6.33 0.33
C ARG A 144 -6.67 6.93 0.03
N ASN A 145 -5.87 7.24 1.05
CA ASN A 145 -4.49 7.72 0.91
C ASN A 145 -3.44 6.67 1.33
N LEU A 146 -3.81 5.39 1.29
CA LEU A 146 -2.92 4.28 1.62
C LEU A 146 -2.40 3.63 0.35
N GLU A 147 -1.07 3.61 0.22
CA GLU A 147 -0.37 3.09 -0.94
C GLU A 147 0.30 1.75 -0.64
N ALA A 148 0.56 0.99 -1.70
CA ALA A 148 1.45 -0.16 -1.68
C ALA A 148 2.74 0.17 -2.42
N LEU A 149 3.89 -0.16 -1.83
CA LEU A 149 5.15 -0.20 -2.55
C LEU A 149 5.11 -1.38 -3.52
N ILE A 150 5.34 -1.14 -4.79
CA ILE A 150 5.41 -2.21 -5.79
C ILE A 150 6.74 -2.94 -5.60
N HIS A 151 6.67 -4.24 -5.29
CA HIS A 151 7.84 -5.07 -5.07
C HIS A 151 8.76 -5.07 -6.30
N ARG A 152 10.08 -5.13 -6.07
CA ARG A 152 11.09 -5.08 -7.14
C ARG A 152 10.80 -6.04 -8.29
N ASN A 153 10.46 -7.30 -7.99
CA ASN A 153 10.16 -8.29 -9.02
C ASN A 153 8.93 -7.93 -9.85
N VAL A 154 7.93 -7.30 -9.23
CA VAL A 154 6.74 -6.80 -9.93
C VAL A 154 7.10 -5.58 -10.78
N PHE A 155 7.94 -4.71 -10.28
CA PHE A 155 8.42 -3.56 -11.05
C PHE A 155 9.18 -4.00 -12.30
N TYR A 156 9.99 -5.04 -12.23
CA TYR A 156 10.66 -5.59 -13.41
C TYR A 156 9.67 -6.09 -14.45
N GLN A 157 8.57 -6.69 -14.03
CA GLN A 157 7.49 -7.08 -14.95
C GLN A 157 6.85 -5.86 -15.61
N LEU A 158 6.67 -4.76 -14.88
CA LEU A 158 6.19 -3.50 -15.47
C LEU A 158 7.17 -2.96 -16.51
N VAL A 159 8.47 -3.01 -16.25
CA VAL A 159 9.49 -2.58 -17.20
C VAL A 159 9.43 -3.38 -18.49
N GLU A 160 9.17 -4.68 -18.42
CA GLU A 160 8.98 -5.53 -19.61
C GLU A 160 7.74 -5.16 -20.43
N LEU A 161 6.72 -4.61 -19.80
CA LEU A 161 5.49 -4.15 -20.44
C LEU A 161 5.56 -2.69 -20.89
N ALA A 162 6.64 -2.00 -20.55
CA ALA A 162 6.77 -0.57 -20.78
C ALA A 162 6.90 -0.24 -22.27
N VAL A 163 6.26 0.85 -22.67
CA VAL A 163 6.37 1.44 -24.00
C VAL A 163 6.84 2.87 -23.87
N GLU A 164 7.49 3.38 -24.91
CA GLU A 164 7.92 4.76 -24.94
C GLU A 164 6.77 5.67 -25.37
N ARG A 165 6.59 6.77 -24.65
CA ARG A 165 5.65 7.82 -25.01
C ARG A 165 6.20 9.17 -24.59
N GLU A 166 5.90 10.18 -25.38
CA GLU A 166 6.22 11.55 -25.04
C GLU A 166 5.23 12.07 -23.99
N VAL A 167 5.78 12.61 -22.89
CA VAL A 167 5.02 13.27 -21.82
C VAL A 167 5.69 14.63 -21.58
N ASP A 168 4.93 15.70 -21.72
CA ASP A 168 5.41 17.09 -21.56
C ASP A 168 6.69 17.38 -22.39
N GLY A 169 6.73 16.88 -23.63
CA GLY A 169 7.84 17.10 -24.56
C GLY A 169 9.09 16.26 -24.31
N LYS A 170 9.02 15.27 -23.41
CA LYS A 170 10.12 14.36 -23.08
C LYS A 170 9.72 12.90 -23.26
N PRO A 171 10.65 12.06 -23.73
CA PRO A 171 10.36 10.62 -23.85
C PRO A 171 10.39 9.92 -22.49
N TRP A 172 9.33 9.17 -22.20
CA TRP A 172 9.17 8.38 -20.99
C TRP A 172 8.87 6.93 -21.31
N LEU A 173 9.39 6.03 -20.49
CA LEU A 173 8.91 4.67 -20.43
C LEU A 173 7.73 4.62 -19.46
N GLY A 174 6.66 3.96 -19.86
CA GLY A 174 5.48 3.83 -19.03
C GLY A 174 4.62 2.66 -19.43
N VAL A 175 3.61 2.41 -18.64
CA VAL A 175 2.69 1.30 -18.83
C VAL A 175 1.25 1.80 -18.95
N TRP A 176 0.47 1.11 -19.79
CA TRP A 176 -0.96 1.32 -19.90
C TRP A 176 -1.70 0.46 -18.89
N SER A 177 -2.73 1.01 -18.28
CA SER A 177 -3.71 0.25 -17.52
C SER A 177 -5.04 1.01 -17.48
N ALA A 178 -6.10 0.31 -17.80
CA ALA A 178 -7.47 0.84 -17.76
C ALA A 178 -7.61 2.20 -18.48
N GLY A 179 -6.97 2.33 -19.64
CA GLY A 179 -7.01 3.55 -20.47
C GLY A 179 -6.13 4.69 -19.99
N GLN A 180 -5.33 4.50 -18.95
CA GLN A 180 -4.39 5.49 -18.41
C GLN A 180 -2.95 5.07 -18.68
N PHE A 181 -2.09 6.05 -19.01
CA PHE A 181 -0.66 5.84 -19.16
C PHE A 181 0.07 6.30 -17.89
N TYR A 182 0.88 5.42 -17.33
CA TYR A 182 1.66 5.70 -16.13
C TYR A 182 3.15 5.69 -16.46
N PRO A 183 3.83 6.85 -16.46
CA PRO A 183 5.28 6.91 -16.59
C PRO A 183 5.95 6.17 -15.42
N ILE A 184 6.93 5.33 -15.75
CA ILE A 184 7.69 4.59 -14.72
C ILE A 184 9.16 4.96 -14.69
N GLY A 185 9.66 5.66 -15.70
CA GLY A 185 11.02 6.15 -15.75
C GLY A 185 11.32 6.89 -17.04
N PRO A 186 12.42 7.68 -17.08
CA PRO A 186 12.83 8.32 -18.30
C PRO A 186 13.24 7.28 -19.34
N SER A 187 12.91 7.53 -20.60
CA SER A 187 13.42 6.69 -21.68
C SER A 187 14.92 6.90 -21.82
N PRO A 188 15.69 5.82 -21.96
CA PRO A 188 17.12 5.97 -22.23
C PRO A 188 17.33 6.67 -23.58
N ALA A 189 18.21 7.67 -23.57
CA ALA A 189 18.57 8.43 -24.76
C ALA A 189 19.38 7.58 -25.73
#